data_9493cd38b5659d2a9a8730acbf77cce5
#
_entry.id   9493cd38b5659d2a9a8730acbf77cce5
#
_cell.length_a   1.000
_cell.length_b   1.000
_cell.length_c   1.000
_cell.angle_alpha   90.00
_cell.angle_beta   90.00
_cell.angle_gamma   90.00
#
_symmetry.space_group_name_H-M   'P 1'
#
loop_
_entity.id
_entity.type
_entity.pdbx_description
1 polymer ?
#
loop_
_entity_poly.entity_id
_entity_poly.type
_entity_poly.pdbx_seq_one_letter_code
_entity_poly.pdbx_strand_id
1 'polypeptide(L)'
;MRRQFIQFATALALVIAPVVAFASPLVSPAWLSDNLDNSNLVIIDLRNKIDEGSYETFLEGHIPGAIHSDYLKDGWRVGRDGVVGLLPEADQFQSLARRLGVSDDTHIVVVPAGVSSTDFGSAARAYWTFKVFGHNNVSILDGGFAAWRDYAPGNIETGAFVAPEPGNFVATFNSEFYVGTPDVAAFAANPGQALLVDGRTDEQFYAGGKHPKAAKAGRIPSAVLMDQDKAYSTDGNRLKSRDELASIYSDLGDKTIVSYCNTGHWAATNWF
;
A
#
# COMPACT_ATOMS: atom_id res chain seq x y z
N MET A 1 51.01 -58.39 6.75
CA MET A 1 49.60 -57.93 6.35
C MET A 1 49.43 -56.49 6.82
N ARG A 2 49.49 -55.52 5.89
CA ARG A 2 49.22 -54.07 6.17
C ARG A 2 47.76 -53.80 5.87
N ARG A 3 46.98 -53.39 6.87
CA ARG A 3 45.66 -52.96 6.73
C ARG A 3 45.66 -51.47 6.32
N GLN A 4 45.15 -51.14 5.11
CA GLN A 4 44.89 -49.79 4.68
C GLN A 4 43.52 -49.37 5.24
N PHE A 5 43.46 -48.25 6.00
CA PHE A 5 42.25 -47.60 6.41
C PHE A 5 41.89 -46.56 5.33
N ILE A 6 40.76 -46.76 4.66
CA ILE A 6 40.17 -45.78 3.76
C ILE A 6 39.32 -44.84 4.61
N GLN A 7 39.73 -43.58 4.72
CA GLN A 7 38.92 -42.53 5.33
C GLN A 7 37.97 -41.95 4.27
N PHE A 8 36.65 -42.11 4.47
CA PHE A 8 35.63 -41.40 3.69
C PHE A 8 35.45 -40.00 4.31
N ALA A 9 35.85 -38.99 3.60
CA ALA A 9 35.51 -37.59 3.91
C ALA A 9 34.12 -37.29 3.37
N THR A 10 33.13 -37.17 4.26
CA THR A 10 31.77 -36.74 3.90
C THR A 10 31.80 -35.23 3.79
N ALA A 11 31.73 -34.68 2.56
CA ALA A 11 31.55 -33.26 2.33
C ALA A 11 30.10 -32.89 2.60
N LEU A 12 29.86 -32.14 3.67
CA LEU A 12 28.56 -31.55 3.98
C LEU A 12 28.37 -30.32 3.08
N ALA A 13 27.58 -30.45 2.04
CA ALA A 13 27.17 -29.31 1.20
C ALA A 13 26.14 -28.46 1.97
N LEU A 14 26.56 -27.27 2.40
CA LEU A 14 25.68 -26.28 3.00
C LEU A 14 24.80 -25.67 1.87
N VAL A 15 23.54 -26.07 1.77
CA VAL A 15 22.58 -25.44 0.87
C VAL A 15 22.14 -24.13 1.53
N ILE A 16 22.71 -23.01 1.10
CA ILE A 16 22.24 -21.68 1.47
C ILE A 16 20.99 -21.41 0.62
N ALA A 17 19.81 -21.59 1.20
CA ALA A 17 18.59 -21.12 0.57
C ALA A 17 18.63 -19.58 0.48
N PRO A 18 18.27 -18.97 -0.66
CA PRO A 18 18.19 -17.53 -0.76
C PRO A 18 17.14 -17.01 0.25
N VAL A 19 17.58 -16.15 1.16
CA VAL A 19 16.65 -15.38 1.99
C VAL A 19 15.99 -14.37 1.07
N VAL A 20 14.72 -14.57 0.78
CA VAL A 20 13.91 -13.56 0.07
C VAL A 20 13.73 -12.40 1.05
N ALA A 21 14.55 -11.38 0.90
CA ALA A 21 14.38 -10.13 1.65
C ALA A 21 13.15 -9.42 1.06
N PHE A 22 12.07 -9.34 1.83
CA PHE A 22 10.93 -8.49 1.46
C PHE A 22 11.37 -7.02 1.53
N ALA A 23 10.88 -6.21 0.58
CA ALA A 23 11.10 -4.77 0.62
C ALA A 23 10.55 -4.18 1.93
N SER A 24 11.24 -3.16 2.47
CA SER A 24 10.68 -2.38 3.57
C SER A 24 9.35 -1.75 3.13
N PRO A 25 8.28 -1.80 3.93
CA PRO A 25 7.01 -1.16 3.57
C PRO A 25 7.15 0.34 3.27
N LEU A 26 8.00 1.03 4.03
CA LEU A 26 8.36 2.43 3.80
C LEU A 26 9.82 2.53 3.35
N VAL A 27 10.08 3.41 2.38
CA VAL A 27 11.42 3.81 1.95
C VAL A 27 11.58 5.32 2.11
N SER A 28 12.77 5.76 2.52
CA SER A 28 13.08 7.18 2.64
C SER A 28 13.42 7.81 1.28
N PRO A 29 13.34 9.15 1.15
CA PRO A 29 13.86 9.84 -0.03
C PRO A 29 15.35 9.55 -0.28
N ALA A 30 16.16 9.39 0.77
CA ALA A 30 17.56 9.03 0.64
C ALA A 30 17.74 7.65 0.01
N TRP A 31 17.00 6.63 0.52
CA TRP A 31 17.03 5.29 -0.07
C TRP A 31 16.63 5.33 -1.55
N LEU A 32 15.56 6.06 -1.88
CA LEU A 32 15.10 6.17 -3.28
C LEU A 32 16.15 6.84 -4.16
N SER A 33 16.81 7.90 -3.68
CA SER A 33 17.89 8.57 -4.38
C SER A 33 19.06 7.64 -4.73
N ASP A 34 19.43 6.77 -3.78
CA ASP A 34 20.51 5.80 -3.96
C ASP A 34 20.12 4.64 -4.92
N ASN A 35 18.84 4.50 -5.26
CA ASN A 35 18.32 3.41 -6.07
C ASN A 35 17.68 3.86 -7.40
N LEU A 36 17.74 5.14 -7.78
CA LEU A 36 17.12 5.63 -9.03
C LEU A 36 17.64 4.90 -10.28
N ASP A 37 18.91 4.50 -10.29
CA ASP A 37 19.53 3.81 -11.43
C ASP A 37 19.25 2.30 -11.44
N ASN A 38 18.46 1.79 -10.50
CA ASN A 38 18.11 0.37 -10.44
C ASN A 38 17.07 0.04 -11.53
N SER A 39 17.48 -0.70 -12.55
CA SER A 39 16.62 -1.08 -13.67
C SER A 39 15.42 -1.95 -13.29
N ASN A 40 15.41 -2.52 -12.06
CA ASN A 40 14.30 -3.31 -11.54
C ASN A 40 13.39 -2.51 -10.60
N LEU A 41 13.52 -1.18 -10.58
CA LEU A 41 12.69 -0.26 -9.81
C LEU A 41 11.64 0.38 -10.72
N VAL A 42 10.38 0.38 -10.27
CA VAL A 42 9.29 1.17 -10.88
C VAL A 42 8.75 2.14 -9.85
N ILE A 43 8.78 3.41 -10.17
CA ILE A 43 8.28 4.51 -9.32
C ILE A 43 6.93 4.95 -9.86
N ILE A 44 5.86 4.79 -9.06
CA ILE A 44 4.48 5.12 -9.47
C ILE A 44 4.00 6.33 -8.67
N ASP A 45 3.86 7.44 -9.34
CA ASP A 45 3.31 8.68 -8.79
C ASP A 45 1.78 8.64 -8.88
N LEU A 46 1.11 8.66 -7.72
CA LEU A 46 -0.35 8.53 -7.61
C LEU A 46 -1.09 9.86 -7.46
N ARG A 47 -0.42 11.00 -7.66
CA ARG A 47 -1.05 12.31 -7.51
C ARG A 47 -2.34 12.41 -8.30
N ASN A 48 -3.38 12.92 -7.65
CA ASN A 48 -4.73 12.98 -8.20
C ASN A 48 -5.56 14.06 -7.48
N LYS A 49 -6.83 14.17 -7.83
CA LYS A 49 -7.71 15.22 -7.29
C LYS A 49 -7.95 15.14 -5.76
N ILE A 50 -7.70 14.03 -5.09
CA ILE A 50 -7.86 13.91 -3.61
C ILE A 50 -6.83 14.80 -2.89
N ASP A 51 -5.63 14.90 -3.45
CA ASP A 51 -4.51 15.67 -2.93
C ASP A 51 -4.30 17.00 -3.66
N GLU A 52 -5.32 17.46 -4.40
CA GLU A 52 -5.28 18.61 -5.29
C GLU A 52 -4.25 18.47 -6.43
N GLY A 53 -3.74 17.26 -6.63
CA GLY A 53 -2.82 16.91 -7.71
C GLY A 53 -3.52 16.51 -8.99
N SER A 54 -2.74 16.38 -10.04
CA SER A 54 -3.19 15.96 -11.37
C SER A 54 -2.00 15.55 -12.25
N TYR A 55 -2.28 15.10 -13.47
CA TYR A 55 -1.23 14.89 -14.44
C TYR A 55 -0.50 16.20 -14.78
N GLU A 56 -1.19 17.35 -14.79
CA GLU A 56 -0.59 18.65 -15.03
C GLU A 56 0.44 19.00 -13.93
N THR A 57 0.10 18.77 -12.65
CA THR A 57 1.05 19.00 -11.54
C THR A 57 2.22 18.00 -11.57
N PHE A 58 2.02 16.79 -12.10
CA PHE A 58 3.10 15.85 -12.37
C PHE A 58 4.04 16.40 -13.47
N LEU A 59 3.50 16.97 -14.56
CA LEU A 59 4.32 17.58 -15.62
C LEU A 59 5.17 18.75 -15.15
N GLU A 60 4.71 19.50 -14.14
CA GLU A 60 5.45 20.61 -13.52
C GLU A 60 6.66 20.14 -12.71
N GLY A 61 6.59 18.91 -12.17
CA GLY A 61 7.71 18.31 -11.43
C GLY A 61 7.36 16.97 -10.82
N HIS A 62 8.27 16.01 -10.98
CA HIS A 62 8.16 14.65 -10.43
C HIS A 62 9.54 14.04 -10.14
N ILE A 63 9.57 12.90 -9.50
CA ILE A 63 10.78 12.13 -9.25
C ILE A 63 11.31 11.61 -10.60
N PRO A 64 12.61 11.71 -10.89
CA PRO A 64 13.17 11.21 -12.13
C PRO A 64 12.81 9.75 -12.40
N GLY A 65 12.32 9.47 -13.61
CA GLY A 65 11.88 8.13 -14.02
C GLY A 65 10.53 7.69 -13.45
N ALA A 66 9.84 8.53 -12.70
CA ALA A 66 8.50 8.19 -12.18
C ALA A 66 7.45 8.16 -13.31
N ILE A 67 6.50 7.25 -13.17
CA ILE A 67 5.35 7.08 -14.06
C ILE A 67 4.11 7.59 -13.33
N HIS A 68 3.35 8.48 -13.96
CA HIS A 68 2.10 8.93 -13.38
C HIS A 68 0.97 7.92 -13.61
N SER A 69 0.20 7.64 -12.55
CA SER A 69 -1.05 6.88 -12.64
C SER A 69 -2.11 7.50 -11.74
N ASP A 70 -3.15 8.07 -12.34
CA ASP A 70 -4.25 8.70 -11.59
C ASP A 70 -5.00 7.66 -10.75
N TYR A 71 -4.83 7.74 -9.43
CA TYR A 71 -5.45 6.81 -8.47
C TYR A 71 -6.98 6.71 -8.63
N LEU A 72 -7.64 7.76 -9.09
CA LEU A 72 -9.09 7.80 -9.23
C LEU A 72 -9.59 7.26 -10.57
N LYS A 73 -8.76 7.29 -11.64
CA LYS A 73 -9.21 7.05 -13.01
C LYS A 73 -8.63 5.79 -13.64
N ASP A 74 -7.43 5.34 -13.23
CA ASP A 74 -6.68 4.33 -13.97
C ASP A 74 -7.03 2.88 -13.63
N GLY A 75 -7.95 2.67 -12.66
CA GLY A 75 -8.44 1.33 -12.33
C GLY A 75 -7.87 0.76 -11.03
N TRP A 76 -7.22 1.57 -10.18
CA TRP A 76 -6.81 1.16 -8.83
C TRP A 76 -7.98 0.73 -7.94
N ARG A 77 -9.16 1.24 -8.26
CA ARG A 77 -10.43 0.90 -7.63
C ARG A 77 -11.56 1.05 -8.63
N VAL A 78 -12.61 0.25 -8.46
CA VAL A 78 -13.73 0.20 -9.40
C VAL A 78 -15.06 0.46 -8.71
N GLY A 79 -16.09 0.75 -9.50
CA GLY A 79 -17.48 0.78 -9.07
C GLY A 79 -18.26 -0.36 -9.71
N ARG A 80 -19.08 -1.07 -8.92
CA ARG A 80 -20.02 -2.10 -9.41
C ARG A 80 -21.34 -1.98 -8.67
N ASP A 81 -22.45 -2.06 -9.37
CA ASP A 81 -23.82 -2.04 -8.81
C ASP A 81 -24.09 -0.84 -7.87
N GLY A 82 -23.54 0.33 -8.21
CA GLY A 82 -23.68 1.56 -7.42
C GLY A 82 -22.73 1.63 -6.21
N VAL A 83 -21.97 0.60 -5.91
CA VAL A 83 -20.93 0.60 -4.88
C VAL A 83 -19.61 1.07 -5.46
N VAL A 84 -18.97 2.04 -4.81
CA VAL A 84 -17.70 2.64 -5.26
C VAL A 84 -16.53 2.20 -4.38
N GLY A 85 -15.31 2.27 -4.91
CA GLY A 85 -14.11 1.97 -4.13
C GLY A 85 -13.82 0.49 -3.95
N LEU A 86 -14.43 -0.37 -4.76
CA LEU A 86 -14.20 -1.81 -4.74
C LEU A 86 -12.82 -2.17 -5.30
N LEU A 87 -12.33 -3.34 -4.89
CA LEU A 87 -11.15 -3.96 -5.50
C LEU A 87 -11.45 -4.28 -6.96
N PRO A 88 -10.54 -3.97 -7.92
CA PRO A 88 -10.68 -4.43 -9.30
C PRO A 88 -10.61 -5.97 -9.39
N GLU A 89 -11.08 -6.54 -10.48
CA GLU A 89 -10.84 -7.95 -10.77
C GLU A 89 -9.34 -8.19 -11.07
N ALA A 90 -8.87 -9.42 -10.87
CA ALA A 90 -7.46 -9.76 -11.00
C ALA A 90 -6.88 -9.42 -12.39
N ASP A 91 -7.63 -9.69 -13.45
CA ASP A 91 -7.25 -9.40 -14.85
C ASP A 91 -7.18 -7.88 -15.13
N GLN A 92 -8.09 -7.11 -14.53
CA GLN A 92 -8.10 -5.65 -14.64
C GLN A 92 -6.85 -5.06 -13.95
N PHE A 93 -6.56 -5.51 -12.73
CA PHE A 93 -5.38 -5.04 -12.00
C PHE A 93 -4.08 -5.50 -12.68
N GLN A 94 -4.01 -6.75 -13.16
CA GLN A 94 -2.88 -7.25 -13.92
C GLN A 94 -2.60 -6.38 -15.15
N SER A 95 -3.65 -6.01 -15.86
CA SER A 95 -3.53 -5.13 -17.04
C SER A 95 -3.03 -3.74 -16.67
N LEU A 96 -3.48 -3.18 -15.55
CA LEU A 96 -2.97 -1.90 -15.02
C LEU A 96 -1.48 -2.03 -14.67
N ALA A 97 -1.12 -3.02 -13.84
CA ALA A 97 0.25 -3.20 -13.39
C ALA A 97 1.23 -3.39 -14.56
N ARG A 98 0.86 -4.21 -15.53
CA ARG A 98 1.68 -4.42 -16.74
C ARG A 98 1.89 -3.15 -17.55
N ARG A 99 0.85 -2.32 -17.72
CA ARG A 99 1.00 -1.01 -18.41
C ARG A 99 1.95 -0.06 -17.69
N LEU A 100 2.07 -0.21 -16.37
CA LEU A 100 3.01 0.53 -15.54
C LEU A 100 4.42 -0.10 -15.52
N GLY A 101 4.69 -1.10 -16.36
CA GLY A 101 5.99 -1.76 -16.45
C GLY A 101 6.28 -2.78 -15.35
N VAL A 102 5.28 -3.14 -14.55
CA VAL A 102 5.48 -4.06 -13.41
C VAL A 102 5.62 -5.50 -13.89
N SER A 103 6.70 -6.14 -13.48
CA SER A 103 7.00 -7.58 -13.61
C SER A 103 6.99 -8.25 -12.24
N ASP A 104 7.02 -9.58 -12.18
CA ASP A 104 6.90 -10.33 -10.92
C ASP A 104 8.04 -10.05 -9.92
N ASP A 105 9.21 -9.67 -10.40
CA ASP A 105 10.41 -9.35 -9.62
C ASP A 105 10.63 -7.84 -9.39
N THR A 106 9.83 -6.97 -9.99
CA THR A 106 9.96 -5.51 -9.90
C THR A 106 9.84 -5.03 -8.44
N HIS A 107 10.75 -4.14 -8.00
CA HIS A 107 10.52 -3.36 -6.79
C HIS A 107 9.69 -2.12 -7.13
N ILE A 108 8.52 -1.99 -6.52
CA ILE A 108 7.62 -0.88 -6.74
C ILE A 108 7.76 0.13 -5.60
N VAL A 109 7.92 1.40 -5.93
CA VAL A 109 7.79 2.50 -4.98
C VAL A 109 6.57 3.34 -5.36
N VAL A 110 5.56 3.29 -4.50
CA VAL A 110 4.34 4.10 -4.63
C VAL A 110 4.58 5.47 -4.01
N VAL A 111 4.32 6.53 -4.75
CA VAL A 111 4.57 7.91 -4.34
C VAL A 111 3.25 8.67 -4.20
N PRO A 112 2.79 8.96 -2.96
CA PRO A 112 1.73 9.94 -2.71
C PRO A 112 2.24 11.36 -2.90
N ALA A 113 1.35 12.36 -2.93
CA ALA A 113 1.76 13.76 -2.98
C ALA A 113 2.53 14.20 -1.72
N GLY A 114 2.22 13.64 -0.56
CA GLY A 114 2.83 13.98 0.72
C GLY A 114 2.21 15.22 1.35
N VAL A 115 0.88 15.38 1.27
CA VAL A 115 0.16 16.58 1.73
C VAL A 115 -0.89 16.29 2.80
N SER A 116 -1.33 15.05 2.97
CA SER A 116 -2.34 14.70 3.97
C SER A 116 -2.38 13.20 4.28
N SER A 117 -3.04 12.84 5.38
CA SER A 117 -3.33 11.45 5.75
C SER A 117 -4.22 10.73 4.70
N THR A 118 -5.12 11.46 4.06
CA THR A 118 -6.01 10.89 3.02
C THR A 118 -5.23 10.59 1.74
N ASP A 119 -4.27 11.41 1.39
CA ASP A 119 -3.32 11.19 0.30
C ASP A 119 -2.45 9.96 0.59
N PHE A 120 -1.85 9.86 1.78
CA PHE A 120 -1.16 8.65 2.21
C PHE A 120 -2.04 7.40 2.10
N GLY A 121 -3.32 7.52 2.48
CA GLY A 121 -4.30 6.43 2.36
C GLY A 121 -4.49 5.93 0.92
N SER A 122 -4.33 6.79 -0.10
CA SER A 122 -4.35 6.39 -1.50
C SER A 122 -3.14 5.49 -1.84
N ALA A 123 -1.95 5.84 -1.36
CA ALA A 123 -0.74 5.02 -1.52
C ALA A 123 -0.83 3.71 -0.74
N ALA A 124 -1.33 3.75 0.51
CA ALA A 124 -1.55 2.55 1.32
C ALA A 124 -2.56 1.60 0.65
N ARG A 125 -3.60 2.12 -0.01
CA ARG A 125 -4.55 1.31 -0.78
C ARG A 125 -3.91 0.69 -2.02
N ALA A 126 -3.05 1.40 -2.75
CA ALA A 126 -2.32 0.85 -3.88
C ALA A 126 -1.35 -0.25 -3.41
N TYR A 127 -0.59 0.00 -2.34
CA TYR A 127 0.26 -0.99 -1.68
C TYR A 127 -0.51 -2.26 -1.31
N TRP A 128 -1.64 -2.11 -0.60
CA TRP A 128 -2.53 -3.22 -0.23
C TRP A 128 -3.04 -3.97 -1.47
N THR A 129 -3.39 -3.26 -2.55
CA THR A 129 -3.88 -3.90 -3.79
C THR A 129 -2.81 -4.79 -4.42
N PHE A 130 -1.55 -4.36 -4.45
CA PHE A 130 -0.44 -5.20 -4.87
C PHE A 130 -0.30 -6.46 -4.00
N LYS A 131 -0.38 -6.31 -2.67
CA LYS A 131 -0.31 -7.45 -1.74
C LYS A 131 -1.44 -8.44 -1.95
N VAL A 132 -2.67 -7.96 -2.13
CA VAL A 132 -3.85 -8.80 -2.43
C VAL A 132 -3.67 -9.59 -3.71
N PHE A 133 -3.00 -9.02 -4.71
CA PHE A 133 -2.73 -9.71 -5.97
C PHE A 133 -1.35 -10.38 -6.05
N GLY A 134 -0.72 -10.61 -4.89
CA GLY A 134 0.46 -11.47 -4.77
C GLY A 134 1.80 -10.78 -5.02
N HIS A 135 1.84 -9.47 -5.29
CA HIS A 135 3.08 -8.73 -5.44
C HIS A 135 3.57 -8.22 -4.09
N ASN A 136 4.69 -8.77 -3.61
CA ASN A 136 5.20 -8.47 -2.27
C ASN A 136 6.33 -7.43 -2.24
N ASN A 137 6.99 -7.19 -3.37
CA ASN A 137 8.12 -6.27 -3.47
C ASN A 137 7.65 -4.83 -3.76
N VAL A 138 6.89 -4.26 -2.83
CA VAL A 138 6.28 -2.93 -2.93
C VAL A 138 6.56 -2.12 -1.69
N SER A 139 6.80 -0.83 -1.85
CA SER A 139 7.06 0.16 -0.79
C SER A 139 6.27 1.44 -1.05
N ILE A 140 6.09 2.26 -0.02
CA ILE A 140 5.60 3.64 -0.14
C ILE A 140 6.75 4.59 0.17
N LEU A 141 6.88 5.68 -0.58
CA LEU A 141 7.83 6.74 -0.27
C LEU A 141 7.35 7.54 0.94
N ASP A 142 8.13 7.52 2.02
CA ASP A 142 7.81 8.22 3.27
C ASP A 142 7.81 9.74 3.06
N GLY A 143 6.66 10.38 3.35
CA GLY A 143 6.41 11.79 3.09
C GLY A 143 6.17 12.14 1.61
N GLY A 144 6.10 11.15 0.72
CA GLY A 144 5.70 11.31 -0.68
C GLY A 144 6.58 12.25 -1.51
N PHE A 145 6.00 12.78 -2.58
CA PHE A 145 6.70 13.72 -3.46
C PHE A 145 7.15 15.01 -2.74
N ALA A 146 6.38 15.49 -1.76
CA ALA A 146 6.78 16.66 -0.97
C ALA A 146 8.12 16.42 -0.26
N ALA A 147 8.28 15.25 0.39
CA ALA A 147 9.54 14.90 1.06
C ALA A 147 10.69 14.69 0.08
N TRP A 148 10.42 14.16 -1.12
CA TRP A 148 11.43 14.07 -2.17
C TRP A 148 11.93 15.45 -2.60
N ARG A 149 10.99 16.36 -2.88
CA ARG A 149 11.32 17.74 -3.28
C ARG A 149 12.17 18.48 -2.24
N ASP A 150 11.86 18.26 -0.96
CA ASP A 150 12.60 18.88 0.14
C ASP A 150 14.00 18.24 0.29
N TYR A 151 14.12 16.93 0.08
CA TYR A 151 15.38 16.20 0.16
C TYR A 151 16.31 16.47 -1.02
N ALA A 152 15.77 16.46 -2.23
CA ALA A 152 16.53 16.55 -3.50
C ALA A 152 15.97 17.63 -4.45
N PRO A 153 15.95 18.92 -4.05
CA PRO A 153 15.32 19.99 -4.83
C PRO A 153 15.96 20.21 -6.21
N GLY A 154 17.19 19.77 -6.39
CA GLY A 154 17.90 19.81 -7.68
C GLY A 154 17.69 18.57 -8.55
N ASN A 155 16.94 17.57 -8.08
CA ASN A 155 16.71 16.31 -8.78
C ASN A 155 15.20 16.11 -9.04
N ILE A 156 14.62 17.05 -9.79
CA ILE A 156 13.21 17.05 -10.21
C ILE A 156 13.19 16.98 -11.74
N GLU A 157 12.49 15.98 -12.27
CA GLU A 157 12.20 15.86 -13.68
C GLU A 157 10.91 16.61 -14.01
N THR A 158 10.80 17.18 -15.21
CA THR A 158 9.62 17.89 -15.70
C THR A 158 9.20 17.37 -17.07
N GLY A 159 7.94 17.54 -17.40
CA GLY A 159 7.40 17.07 -18.67
C GLY A 159 6.79 15.67 -18.57
N ALA A 160 6.49 15.07 -19.73
CA ALA A 160 5.82 13.77 -19.79
C ALA A 160 6.82 12.64 -19.50
N PHE A 161 6.38 11.66 -18.73
CA PHE A 161 7.13 10.42 -18.54
C PHE A 161 7.18 9.60 -19.84
N VAL A 162 8.23 8.79 -19.98
CA VAL A 162 8.31 7.79 -21.05
C VAL A 162 7.50 6.57 -20.61
N ALA A 163 6.50 6.21 -21.42
CA ALA A 163 5.71 4.99 -21.13
C ALA A 163 6.66 3.78 -21.15
N PRO A 164 6.67 2.97 -20.09
CA PRO A 164 7.52 1.79 -20.04
C PRO A 164 7.01 0.71 -21.01
N GLU A 165 7.92 -0.21 -21.37
CA GLU A 165 7.47 -1.46 -21.97
C GLU A 165 6.57 -2.21 -20.97
N PRO A 166 5.47 -2.84 -21.42
CA PRO A 166 4.60 -3.59 -20.53
C PRO A 166 5.35 -4.70 -19.79
N GLY A 167 5.16 -4.75 -18.46
CA GLY A 167 5.71 -5.82 -17.64
C GLY A 167 4.99 -7.16 -17.82
N ASN A 168 5.47 -8.18 -17.10
CA ASN A 168 4.92 -9.54 -17.17
C ASN A 168 4.19 -9.99 -15.90
N PHE A 169 3.94 -9.08 -14.94
CA PHE A 169 3.27 -9.37 -13.67
C PHE A 169 2.03 -10.26 -13.85
N VAL A 170 1.89 -11.28 -12.98
CA VAL A 170 0.73 -12.18 -12.95
C VAL A 170 -0.02 -12.00 -11.62
N ALA A 171 -1.23 -11.48 -11.70
CA ALA A 171 -2.06 -11.25 -10.52
C ALA A 171 -2.57 -12.59 -9.94
N THR A 172 -2.17 -12.90 -8.72
CA THR A 172 -2.62 -14.07 -7.97
C THR A 172 -3.31 -13.62 -6.70
N PHE A 173 -4.63 -13.84 -6.61
CA PHE A 173 -5.42 -13.39 -5.48
C PHE A 173 -5.00 -14.09 -4.18
N ASN A 174 -4.63 -13.30 -3.17
CA ASN A 174 -4.32 -13.75 -1.82
C ASN A 174 -5.45 -13.37 -0.85
N SER A 175 -6.22 -14.35 -0.44
CA SER A 175 -7.36 -14.17 0.48
C SER A 175 -6.97 -13.79 1.91
N GLU A 176 -5.70 -13.90 2.31
CA GLU A 176 -5.24 -13.49 3.64
C GLU A 176 -5.40 -11.98 3.89
N PHE A 177 -5.35 -11.19 2.83
CA PHE A 177 -5.43 -9.72 2.90
C PHE A 177 -6.82 -9.16 2.56
N TYR A 178 -7.82 -10.02 2.34
CA TYR A 178 -9.15 -9.58 1.91
C TYR A 178 -10.26 -10.37 2.60
N VAL A 179 -11.25 -9.65 3.11
CA VAL A 179 -12.50 -10.22 3.61
C VAL A 179 -13.69 -9.60 2.90
N GLY A 180 -14.66 -10.43 2.55
CA GLY A 180 -15.89 -10.00 1.88
C GLY A 180 -17.02 -9.64 2.85
N THR A 181 -18.12 -9.14 2.30
CA THR A 181 -19.32 -8.79 3.08
C THR A 181 -19.86 -9.96 3.92
N PRO A 182 -19.90 -11.23 3.44
CA PRO A 182 -20.34 -12.36 4.26
C PRO A 182 -19.48 -12.57 5.50
N ASP A 183 -18.14 -12.45 5.36
CA ASP A 183 -17.20 -12.63 6.47
C ASP A 183 -17.37 -11.52 7.51
N VAL A 184 -17.47 -10.27 7.06
CA VAL A 184 -17.71 -9.12 7.93
C VAL A 184 -19.04 -9.25 8.68
N ALA A 185 -20.09 -9.74 8.03
CA ALA A 185 -21.38 -10.02 8.68
C ALA A 185 -21.26 -11.10 9.77
N ALA A 186 -20.49 -12.17 9.50
CA ALA A 186 -20.21 -13.22 10.47
C ALA A 186 -19.41 -12.69 11.68
N PHE A 187 -18.38 -11.87 11.45
CA PHE A 187 -17.59 -11.24 12.52
C PHE A 187 -18.41 -10.26 13.36
N ALA A 188 -19.28 -9.48 12.72
CA ALA A 188 -20.20 -8.59 13.44
C ALA A 188 -21.16 -9.35 14.37
N ALA A 189 -21.61 -10.55 13.95
CA ALA A 189 -22.46 -11.43 14.76
C ALA A 189 -21.66 -12.18 15.85
N ASN A 190 -20.36 -12.43 15.63
CA ASN A 190 -19.49 -13.18 16.54
C ASN A 190 -18.17 -12.41 16.83
N PRO A 191 -18.20 -11.38 17.68
CA PRO A 191 -17.06 -10.47 17.89
C PRO A 191 -15.79 -11.13 18.47
N GLY A 192 -15.88 -12.41 18.85
CA GLY A 192 -14.72 -13.19 19.33
C GLY A 192 -13.78 -13.67 18.23
N GLN A 193 -14.21 -13.71 16.97
CA GLN A 193 -13.43 -14.26 15.86
C GLN A 193 -12.47 -13.24 15.24
N ALA A 194 -12.90 -11.99 15.10
CA ALA A 194 -12.08 -10.89 14.60
C ALA A 194 -12.53 -9.57 15.23
N LEU A 195 -11.63 -8.60 15.23
CA LEU A 195 -11.91 -7.23 15.64
C LEU A 195 -12.15 -6.37 14.39
N LEU A 196 -13.38 -5.84 14.27
CA LEU A 196 -13.71 -4.88 13.21
C LEU A 196 -13.22 -3.49 13.62
N VAL A 197 -12.34 -2.90 12.83
CA VAL A 197 -11.71 -1.60 13.09
C VAL A 197 -12.18 -0.58 12.07
N ASP A 198 -12.89 0.44 12.54
CA ASP A 198 -13.39 1.54 11.73
C ASP A 198 -12.33 2.65 11.62
N GLY A 199 -11.81 2.85 10.42
CA GLY A 199 -10.78 3.88 10.13
C GLY A 199 -11.35 5.28 9.87
N ARG A 200 -12.65 5.50 10.08
CA ARG A 200 -13.31 6.78 9.82
C ARG A 200 -13.22 7.73 11.01
N THR A 201 -13.73 8.96 10.83
CA THR A 201 -13.78 9.96 11.89
C THR A 201 -14.81 9.61 12.98
N ASP A 202 -14.65 10.18 14.16
CA ASP A 202 -15.60 10.12 15.27
C ASP A 202 -17.04 10.47 14.81
N GLU A 203 -17.19 11.55 14.03
CA GLU A 203 -18.47 11.98 13.53
C GLU A 203 -19.18 10.89 12.73
N GLN A 204 -18.47 10.22 11.82
CA GLN A 204 -19.06 9.13 11.01
C GLN A 204 -19.33 7.88 11.84
N PHE A 205 -18.46 7.56 12.78
CA PHE A 205 -18.62 6.40 13.66
C PHE A 205 -19.82 6.51 14.59
N TYR A 206 -20.03 7.69 15.18
CA TYR A 206 -21.14 7.95 16.10
C TYR A 206 -22.43 8.46 15.42
N ALA A 207 -22.52 8.37 14.09
CA ALA A 207 -23.69 8.76 13.29
C ALA A 207 -24.02 10.27 13.27
N GLY A 208 -23.07 11.14 13.66
CA GLY A 208 -23.20 12.59 13.49
C GLY A 208 -23.16 13.05 12.03
N GLY A 209 -22.51 12.24 11.17
CA GLY A 209 -22.43 12.47 9.74
C GLY A 209 -22.29 11.16 8.97
N LYS A 210 -22.29 11.23 7.64
CA LYS A 210 -22.00 10.07 6.78
C LYS A 210 -21.34 10.49 5.47
N HIS A 211 -20.58 9.58 4.90
CA HIS A 211 -20.06 9.75 3.54
C HIS A 211 -21.24 9.80 2.53
N PRO A 212 -21.21 10.66 1.50
CA PRO A 212 -22.32 10.80 0.53
C PRO A 212 -22.75 9.50 -0.15
N LYS A 213 -21.81 8.57 -0.33
CA LYS A 213 -22.07 7.24 -0.92
C LYS A 213 -22.51 6.17 0.09
N ALA A 214 -22.49 6.45 1.40
CA ALA A 214 -22.98 5.52 2.40
C ALA A 214 -24.51 5.52 2.45
N ALA A 215 -25.12 4.34 2.46
CA ALA A 215 -26.58 4.19 2.54
C ALA A 215 -27.12 4.66 3.91
N LYS A 216 -26.35 4.37 5.00
CA LYS A 216 -26.75 4.68 6.38
C LYS A 216 -25.60 5.36 7.13
N ALA A 217 -25.95 6.19 8.12
CA ALA A 217 -25.02 6.69 9.11
C ALA A 217 -24.68 5.60 10.18
N GLY A 218 -23.63 5.84 10.97
CA GLY A 218 -23.21 4.93 12.03
C GLY A 218 -22.18 3.89 11.57
N ARG A 219 -22.02 2.84 12.37
CA ARG A 219 -20.95 1.84 12.24
C ARG A 219 -21.46 0.41 12.11
N ILE A 220 -20.59 -0.50 11.72
CA ILE A 220 -20.88 -1.93 11.80
C ILE A 220 -20.98 -2.33 13.29
N PRO A 221 -21.96 -3.14 13.71
CA PRO A 221 -22.07 -3.62 15.09
C PRO A 221 -20.74 -4.23 15.56
N SER A 222 -20.42 -4.06 16.82
CA SER A 222 -19.17 -4.50 17.48
C SER A 222 -17.86 -3.87 16.99
N ALA A 223 -17.88 -2.99 16.00
CA ALA A 223 -16.67 -2.31 15.57
C ALA A 223 -16.11 -1.34 16.61
N VAL A 224 -14.79 -1.25 16.69
CA VAL A 224 -14.07 -0.22 17.44
C VAL A 224 -13.58 0.88 16.51
N LEU A 225 -13.48 2.09 17.03
CA LEU A 225 -12.97 3.23 16.27
C LEU A 225 -11.45 3.31 16.38
N MET A 226 -10.80 3.38 15.24
CA MET A 226 -9.40 3.76 15.13
C MET A 226 -9.28 4.72 13.94
N ASP A 227 -9.56 5.99 14.19
CA ASP A 227 -9.43 7.04 13.19
C ASP A 227 -8.00 7.03 12.61
N GLN A 228 -7.90 6.87 11.29
CA GLN A 228 -6.64 6.72 10.59
C GLN A 228 -5.70 7.93 10.73
N ASP A 229 -6.24 9.13 11.01
CA ASP A 229 -5.44 10.33 11.28
C ASP A 229 -4.51 10.17 12.48
N LYS A 230 -4.86 9.29 13.44
CA LYS A 230 -4.01 9.01 14.60
C LYS A 230 -2.66 8.42 14.22
N ALA A 231 -2.58 7.68 13.12
CA ALA A 231 -1.34 7.10 12.62
C ALA A 231 -0.45 8.10 11.88
N TYR A 232 -0.98 9.26 11.54
CA TYR A 232 -0.32 10.23 10.68
C TYR A 232 0.12 11.47 11.46
N SER A 233 1.27 12.03 11.11
CA SER A 233 1.77 13.29 11.61
C SER A 233 1.62 14.37 10.56
N THR A 234 1.00 15.49 10.89
CA THR A 234 0.94 16.68 10.05
C THR A 234 2.29 17.39 9.98
N ASP A 235 3.18 17.15 10.96
CA ASP A 235 4.56 17.59 10.91
C ASP A 235 5.34 16.70 9.93
N GLY A 236 5.66 17.26 8.76
CA GLY A 236 6.33 16.58 7.67
C GLY A 236 5.47 15.59 6.86
N ASN A 237 4.16 15.55 7.10
CA ASN A 237 3.20 14.70 6.36
C ASN A 237 3.66 13.24 6.21
N ARG A 238 3.91 12.58 7.35
CA ARG A 238 4.45 11.22 7.42
C ARG A 238 3.66 10.36 8.39
N LEU A 239 3.81 9.05 8.28
CA LEU A 239 3.43 8.17 9.37
C LEU A 239 4.25 8.49 10.62
N LYS A 240 3.63 8.32 11.78
CA LYS A 240 4.32 8.38 13.06
C LYS A 240 5.38 7.29 13.17
N SER A 241 6.32 7.46 14.08
CA SER A 241 7.36 6.48 14.35
C SER A 241 6.76 5.11 14.74
N ARG A 242 7.54 4.05 14.56
CA ARG A 242 7.13 2.69 14.93
C ARG A 242 6.67 2.59 16.39
N ASP A 243 7.37 3.26 17.31
CA ASP A 243 7.04 3.21 18.74
C ASP A 243 5.72 3.94 19.05
N GLU A 244 5.49 5.09 18.41
CA GLU A 244 4.22 5.81 18.50
C GLU A 244 3.07 5.00 17.93
N LEU A 245 3.25 4.37 16.74
CA LEU A 245 2.26 3.50 16.14
C LEU A 245 1.98 2.28 17.03
N ALA A 246 3.01 1.64 17.57
CA ALA A 246 2.85 0.52 18.51
C ALA A 246 2.01 0.93 19.73
N SER A 247 2.23 2.13 20.26
CA SER A 247 1.44 2.68 21.35
C SER A 247 -0.02 2.95 20.95
N ILE A 248 -0.25 3.56 19.78
CA ILE A 248 -1.59 3.90 19.28
C ILE A 248 -2.44 2.64 19.06
N TYR A 249 -1.84 1.58 18.52
CA TYR A 249 -2.54 0.34 18.18
C TYR A 249 -2.52 -0.72 19.30
N SER A 250 -1.87 -0.45 20.45
CA SER A 250 -1.73 -1.40 21.56
C SER A 250 -3.06 -1.93 22.10
N ASP A 251 -4.10 -1.10 22.12
CA ASP A 251 -5.42 -1.44 22.64
C ASP A 251 -6.21 -2.41 21.74
N LEU A 252 -5.76 -2.64 20.50
CA LEU A 252 -6.41 -3.58 19.58
C LEU A 252 -6.12 -5.04 19.95
N GLY A 253 -5.05 -5.29 20.74
CA GLY A 253 -4.66 -6.64 21.20
C GLY A 253 -4.17 -7.54 20.05
N ASP A 254 -4.17 -8.87 20.33
CA ASP A 254 -3.61 -9.87 19.41
C ASP A 254 -4.67 -10.55 18.51
N LYS A 255 -5.85 -9.95 18.37
CA LYS A 255 -6.93 -10.51 17.54
C LYS A 255 -6.62 -10.29 16.06
N THR A 256 -7.22 -11.12 15.20
CA THR A 256 -7.31 -10.83 13.78
C THR A 256 -8.05 -9.51 13.58
N ILE A 257 -7.41 -8.54 12.94
CA ILE A 257 -7.96 -7.21 12.71
C ILE A 257 -8.53 -7.15 11.29
N VAL A 258 -9.75 -6.65 11.17
CA VAL A 258 -10.41 -6.34 9.90
C VAL A 258 -10.69 -4.85 9.85
N SER A 259 -9.87 -4.12 9.10
CA SER A 259 -10.03 -2.67 8.94
C SER A 259 -11.02 -2.33 7.84
N TYR A 260 -11.90 -1.35 8.08
CA TYR A 260 -12.84 -0.88 7.10
C TYR A 260 -13.01 0.66 7.15
N CYS A 261 -13.51 1.22 6.05
CA CYS A 261 -14.00 2.59 5.97
C CYS A 261 -15.07 2.70 4.87
N ASN A 262 -15.27 3.87 4.25
CA ASN A 262 -16.27 4.03 3.17
C ASN A 262 -15.80 3.56 1.80
N THR A 263 -14.56 3.89 1.42
CA THR A 263 -14.02 3.72 0.05
C THR A 263 -12.64 3.08 0.01
N GLY A 264 -12.11 2.69 1.17
CA GLY A 264 -10.97 1.78 1.33
C GLY A 264 -9.60 2.42 1.54
N HIS A 265 -9.40 3.76 1.41
CA HIS A 265 -8.06 4.31 1.65
C HIS A 265 -7.74 4.50 3.14
N TRP A 266 -8.63 5.02 3.95
CA TRP A 266 -8.40 5.15 5.40
C TRP A 266 -8.24 3.80 6.09
N ALA A 267 -9.03 2.81 5.65
CA ALA A 267 -8.86 1.43 6.11
C ALA A 267 -7.50 0.84 5.73
N ALA A 268 -6.98 1.20 4.56
CA ALA A 268 -5.68 0.75 4.11
C ALA A 268 -4.53 1.36 4.92
N THR A 269 -4.67 2.61 5.40
CA THR A 269 -3.70 3.22 6.33
C THR A 269 -3.60 2.42 7.63
N ASN A 270 -4.74 2.07 8.25
CA ASN A 270 -4.75 1.25 9.47
C ASN A 270 -4.27 -0.19 9.26
N TRP A 271 -4.42 -0.72 8.04
CA TRP A 271 -3.92 -2.04 7.68
C TRP A 271 -2.41 -2.03 7.45
N PHE A 272 -1.88 -0.99 6.81
CA PHE A 272 -0.46 -0.79 6.51
C PHE A 272 0.38 -0.70 7.79
#